data_ba73d3370411d4492def0f85fe989a79
#
_entry.id   ba73d3370411d4492def0f85fe989a79
#
_cell.length_a   1.000
_cell.length_b   1.000
_cell.length_c   1.000
_cell.angle_alpha   90.00
_cell.angle_beta   90.00
_cell.angle_gamma   90.00
#
_symmetry.space_group_name_H-M   'P 1'
#
loop_
_entity.id
_entity.type
_entity.pdbx_description
1 polymer ?
#
loop_
_entity_poly.entity_id
_entity_poly.type
_entity_poly.pdbx_seq_one_letter_code
_entity_poly.pdbx_strand_id
1 'polypeptide(L)'
;MSFNATSYNPRITPVHRIDARVKIALVVAYSIALFFVQTWSGLGIFAIALALAVAASRLRLLACIRQLIPLLLILSFTLIANSFSFDVSSAAELYGIGAVSSGVFQEMQPVALIGTFGFVPAGFARGCFYVLRIAFLLCASLVLVTTTSTSELSHAIRRFLVPLERFGLPVHDIATTISIALRFIPVTVDEFNAVRMAQASRGADFEGGGLIGKLKMWGTVLIPMFVGLFRRAERLATAMDARCYGMGKTTYLNQRRMDGKSWVILILPLVLFVCVSLFF
;
A
#
# COMPACT_ATOMS: atom_id res chain seq x y z
N MET A 1 -16.02 0.19 18.72
CA MET A 1 -15.22 -0.29 17.57
C MET A 1 -13.78 -0.46 18.04
N SER A 2 -13.32 -1.69 18.19
CA SER A 2 -11.91 -1.95 18.47
C SER A 2 -11.10 -1.60 17.22
N PHE A 3 -10.31 -0.56 17.28
CA PHE A 3 -9.35 -0.22 16.24
C PHE A 3 -8.25 -1.29 16.25
N ASN A 4 -8.43 -2.37 15.50
CA ASN A 4 -7.34 -3.30 15.23
C ASN A 4 -6.35 -2.59 14.30
N ALA A 5 -5.40 -1.88 14.89
CA ALA A 5 -4.39 -1.09 14.19
C ALA A 5 -3.39 -1.93 13.35
N THR A 6 -3.53 -3.24 13.34
CA THR A 6 -2.64 -4.14 12.60
C THR A 6 -3.44 -5.11 11.74
N SER A 7 -3.47 -4.86 10.43
CA SER A 7 -3.94 -5.84 9.42
C SER A 7 -2.98 -7.04 9.27
N TYR A 8 -1.89 -7.06 10.05
CA TYR A 8 -0.92 -8.13 10.04
C TYR A 8 -1.50 -9.40 10.65
N ASN A 9 -1.45 -10.51 9.90
CA ASN A 9 -1.90 -11.81 10.36
C ASN A 9 -0.65 -12.69 10.61
N PRO A 10 -0.27 -12.96 11.87
CA PRO A 10 0.92 -13.74 12.19
C PRO A 10 0.73 -15.19 11.76
N ARG A 11 1.20 -15.54 10.56
CA ARG A 11 1.23 -16.90 10.04
C ARG A 11 2.65 -17.30 9.68
N ILE A 12 2.99 -18.56 9.92
CA ILE A 12 4.29 -19.12 9.54
C ILE A 12 4.16 -19.65 8.10
N THR A 13 4.39 -18.76 7.11
CA THR A 13 4.45 -19.16 5.70
C THR A 13 5.81 -18.82 5.10
N PRO A 14 6.21 -19.44 3.98
CA PRO A 14 7.48 -19.11 3.31
C PRO A 14 7.66 -17.62 3.05
N VAL A 15 6.57 -16.93 2.66
CA VAL A 15 6.58 -15.49 2.38
C VAL A 15 6.83 -14.66 3.66
N HIS A 16 6.32 -15.09 4.83
CA HIS A 16 6.57 -14.37 6.08
C HIS A 16 8.04 -14.41 6.52
N ARG A 17 8.80 -15.45 6.12
CA ARG A 17 10.22 -15.61 6.45
C ARG A 17 11.14 -14.74 5.58
N ILE A 18 10.65 -14.23 4.46
CA ILE A 18 11.43 -13.37 3.56
C ILE A 18 11.63 -12.01 4.22
N ASP A 19 12.82 -11.43 4.08
CA ASP A 19 13.13 -10.09 4.58
C ASP A 19 12.16 -9.04 4.01
N ALA A 20 11.66 -8.15 4.89
CA ALA A 20 10.74 -7.09 4.50
C ALA A 20 11.27 -6.18 3.38
N ARG A 21 12.58 -6.00 3.30
CA ARG A 21 13.25 -5.24 2.21
C ARG A 21 13.01 -5.86 0.85
N VAL A 22 13.16 -7.19 0.76
CA VAL A 22 12.95 -7.93 -0.48
C VAL A 22 11.50 -7.83 -0.90
N LYS A 23 10.55 -7.97 0.03
CA LYS A 23 9.11 -7.84 -0.24
C LYS A 23 8.75 -6.45 -0.77
N ILE A 24 9.24 -5.40 -0.10
CA ILE A 24 8.99 -4.02 -0.55
C ILE A 24 9.57 -3.79 -1.94
N ALA A 25 10.83 -4.18 -2.15
CA ALA A 25 11.48 -4.01 -3.45
C ALA A 25 10.75 -4.78 -4.56
N LEU A 26 10.29 -6.01 -4.28
CA LEU A 26 9.52 -6.81 -5.23
C LEU A 26 8.15 -6.19 -5.55
N VAL A 27 7.42 -5.68 -4.55
CA VAL A 27 6.11 -5.04 -4.79
C VAL A 27 6.28 -3.74 -5.56
N VAL A 28 7.30 -2.94 -5.26
CA VAL A 28 7.62 -1.72 -6.01
C VAL A 28 8.02 -2.06 -7.44
N ALA A 29 8.90 -3.03 -7.64
CA ALA A 29 9.30 -3.48 -8.97
C ALA A 29 8.13 -4.04 -9.77
N TYR A 30 7.28 -4.86 -9.13
CA TYR A 30 6.03 -5.38 -9.71
C TYR A 30 5.11 -4.24 -10.15
N SER A 31 4.92 -3.22 -9.29
CA SER A 31 4.07 -2.08 -9.58
C SER A 31 4.59 -1.28 -10.78
N ILE A 32 5.88 -0.96 -10.78
CA ILE A 32 6.51 -0.21 -11.87
C ILE A 32 6.42 -1.01 -13.18
N ALA A 33 6.83 -2.27 -13.17
CA ALA A 33 6.83 -3.11 -14.35
C ALA A 33 5.42 -3.32 -14.93
N LEU A 34 4.40 -3.47 -14.07
CA LEU A 34 3.01 -3.61 -14.48
C LEU A 34 2.48 -2.35 -15.22
N PHE A 35 3.00 -1.16 -14.91
CA PHE A 35 2.65 0.07 -15.63
C PHE A 35 3.17 0.09 -17.07
N PHE A 36 4.35 -0.50 -17.32
CA PHE A 36 4.94 -0.54 -18.64
C PHE A 36 4.33 -1.61 -19.56
N VAL A 37 3.69 -2.62 -19.00
CA VAL A 37 3.02 -3.66 -19.78
C VAL A 37 1.80 -3.09 -20.49
N GLN A 38 1.74 -3.31 -21.83
CA GLN A 38 0.65 -2.84 -22.68
C GLN A 38 -0.09 -4.00 -23.39
N THR A 39 0.32 -5.26 -23.16
CA THR A 39 -0.25 -6.42 -23.82
C THR A 39 -1.00 -7.33 -22.84
N TRP A 40 -2.01 -8.03 -23.35
CA TRP A 40 -2.77 -9.01 -22.57
C TRP A 40 -1.93 -10.20 -22.10
N SER A 41 -0.98 -10.63 -22.93
CA SER A 41 -0.05 -11.71 -22.60
C SER A 41 0.87 -11.34 -21.45
N GLY A 42 1.41 -10.11 -21.47
CA GLY A 42 2.18 -9.57 -20.36
C GLY A 42 1.38 -9.51 -19.06
N LEU A 43 0.15 -9.00 -19.12
CA LEU A 43 -0.74 -8.94 -17.96
C LEU A 43 -1.05 -10.35 -17.41
N GLY A 44 -1.18 -11.38 -18.29
CA GLY A 44 -1.34 -12.77 -17.88
C GLY A 44 -0.15 -13.31 -17.09
N ILE A 45 1.09 -12.97 -17.48
CA ILE A 45 2.30 -13.38 -16.75
C ILE A 45 2.32 -12.74 -15.36
N PHE A 46 1.98 -11.45 -15.26
CA PHE A 46 1.88 -10.76 -13.96
C PHE A 46 0.75 -11.32 -13.09
N ALA A 47 -0.37 -11.77 -13.69
CA ALA A 47 -1.43 -12.46 -12.97
C ALA A 47 -0.95 -13.78 -12.36
N ILE A 48 -0.19 -14.58 -13.13
CA ILE A 48 0.39 -15.84 -12.63
C ILE A 48 1.38 -15.56 -11.48
N ALA A 49 2.27 -14.58 -11.64
CA ALA A 49 3.21 -14.20 -10.59
C ALA A 49 2.47 -13.78 -9.29
N LEU A 50 1.41 -12.99 -9.41
CA LEU A 50 0.59 -12.58 -8.28
C LEU A 50 -0.14 -13.77 -7.64
N ALA A 51 -0.72 -14.66 -8.45
CA ALA A 51 -1.40 -15.86 -7.98
C ALA A 51 -0.44 -16.78 -7.18
N LEU A 52 0.79 -16.94 -7.65
CA LEU A 52 1.85 -17.66 -6.92
C LEU A 52 2.20 -16.99 -5.59
N ALA A 53 2.31 -15.65 -5.56
CA ALA A 53 2.59 -14.89 -4.34
C ALA A 53 1.44 -15.03 -3.33
N VAL A 54 0.18 -14.94 -3.77
CA VAL A 54 -1.03 -15.12 -2.94
C VAL A 54 -1.10 -16.56 -2.41
N ALA A 55 -0.86 -17.55 -3.24
CA ALA A 55 -0.85 -18.97 -2.85
C ALA A 55 0.27 -19.25 -1.83
N ALA A 56 1.48 -18.74 -2.06
CA ALA A 56 2.61 -18.88 -1.15
C ALA A 56 2.39 -18.18 0.20
N SER A 57 1.65 -17.07 0.22
CA SER A 57 1.27 -16.35 1.44
C SER A 57 0.09 -16.98 2.19
N ARG A 58 -0.59 -17.98 1.58
CA ARG A 58 -1.82 -18.62 2.08
C ARG A 58 -2.92 -17.61 2.44
N LEU A 59 -2.98 -16.51 1.72
CA LEU A 59 -4.07 -15.55 1.86
C LEU A 59 -5.35 -16.14 1.28
N ARG A 60 -6.49 -15.78 1.91
CA ARG A 60 -7.78 -16.12 1.35
C ARG A 60 -8.06 -15.20 0.15
N LEU A 61 -8.34 -15.75 -1.02
CA LEU A 61 -8.75 -14.97 -2.21
C LEU A 61 -9.91 -14.03 -1.92
N LEU A 62 -10.82 -14.43 -1.02
CA LEU A 62 -11.90 -13.59 -0.51
C LEU A 62 -11.40 -12.27 0.12
N ALA A 63 -10.21 -12.23 0.72
CA ALA A 63 -9.65 -11.00 1.26
C ALA A 63 -9.28 -10.02 0.15
N CYS A 64 -8.72 -10.51 -0.97
CA CYS A 64 -8.43 -9.69 -2.15
C CYS A 64 -9.72 -9.15 -2.77
N ILE A 65 -10.73 -9.99 -2.94
CA ILE A 65 -12.03 -9.59 -3.50
C ILE A 65 -12.71 -8.56 -2.60
N ARG A 66 -12.72 -8.78 -1.28
CA ARG A 66 -13.33 -7.88 -0.31
C ARG A 66 -12.68 -6.48 -0.33
N GLN A 67 -11.39 -6.40 -0.62
CA GLN A 67 -10.69 -5.12 -0.75
C GLN A 67 -11.06 -4.38 -2.03
N LEU A 68 -11.47 -5.09 -3.08
CA LEU A 68 -11.92 -4.49 -4.33
C LEU A 68 -13.34 -3.91 -4.23
N ILE A 69 -14.19 -4.40 -3.30
CA ILE A 69 -15.59 -3.94 -3.15
C ILE A 69 -15.73 -2.42 -3.04
N PRO A 70 -15.00 -1.71 -2.15
CA PRO A 70 -15.15 -0.26 -2.02
C PRO A 70 -14.68 0.51 -3.26
N LEU A 71 -13.81 -0.10 -4.07
CA LEU A 71 -13.31 0.46 -5.32
C LEU A 71 -14.15 0.06 -6.53
N LEU A 72 -15.07 -0.89 -6.37
CA LEU A 72 -15.89 -1.42 -7.46
C LEU A 72 -16.67 -0.31 -8.18
N LEU A 73 -17.12 0.71 -7.45
CA LEU A 73 -17.80 1.87 -8.02
C LEU A 73 -16.88 2.66 -8.97
N ILE A 74 -15.63 2.94 -8.55
CA ILE A 74 -14.66 3.66 -9.37
C ILE A 74 -14.24 2.80 -10.56
N LEU A 75 -14.02 1.49 -10.33
CA LEU A 75 -13.65 0.56 -11.38
C LEU A 75 -14.77 0.39 -12.42
N SER A 76 -16.04 0.31 -11.99
CA SER A 76 -17.18 0.24 -12.89
C SER A 76 -17.36 1.53 -13.70
N PHE A 77 -17.15 2.69 -13.06
CA PHE A 77 -17.17 3.97 -13.75
C PHE A 77 -16.06 4.05 -14.82
N THR A 78 -14.85 3.63 -14.49
CA THR A 78 -13.73 3.58 -15.44
C THR A 78 -14.05 2.66 -16.63
N LEU A 79 -14.66 1.50 -16.37
CA LEU A 79 -15.06 0.57 -17.41
C LEU A 79 -16.12 1.20 -18.33
N ILE A 80 -17.16 1.79 -17.76
CA ILE A 80 -18.24 2.46 -18.50
C ILE A 80 -17.69 3.63 -19.30
N ALA A 81 -16.88 4.49 -18.69
CA ALA A 81 -16.31 5.66 -19.36
C ALA A 81 -15.41 5.29 -20.54
N ASN A 82 -14.71 4.17 -20.49
CA ASN A 82 -13.92 3.68 -21.62
C ASN A 82 -14.77 2.93 -22.67
N SER A 83 -15.92 2.38 -22.29
CA SER A 83 -16.79 1.61 -23.17
C SER A 83 -17.69 2.48 -24.05
N PHE A 84 -18.10 3.63 -23.54
CA PHE A 84 -19.00 4.54 -24.22
C PHE A 84 -18.29 5.83 -24.64
N SER A 85 -18.51 6.27 -25.88
CA SER A 85 -17.97 7.53 -26.39
C SER A 85 -19.07 8.39 -27.00
N PHE A 86 -18.92 9.71 -26.84
CA PHE A 86 -19.80 10.70 -27.47
C PHE A 86 -19.53 10.85 -28.97
N ASP A 87 -18.33 10.48 -29.43
CA ASP A 87 -17.95 10.46 -30.83
C ASP A 87 -17.26 9.14 -31.15
N VAL A 88 -18.03 8.22 -31.73
CA VAL A 88 -17.64 6.84 -32.03
C VAL A 88 -16.53 6.79 -33.08
N SER A 89 -16.51 7.73 -34.05
CA SER A 89 -15.53 7.73 -35.13
C SER A 89 -14.14 8.14 -34.63
N SER A 90 -14.05 9.23 -33.90
CA SER A 90 -12.79 9.69 -33.33
C SER A 90 -12.29 8.77 -32.21
N ALA A 91 -13.19 8.18 -31.43
CA ALA A 91 -12.85 7.21 -30.41
C ALA A 91 -12.32 5.89 -31.00
N ALA A 92 -12.89 5.41 -32.10
CA ALA A 92 -12.41 4.21 -32.78
C ALA A 92 -10.97 4.37 -33.29
N GLU A 93 -10.62 5.54 -33.83
CA GLU A 93 -9.24 5.86 -34.21
C GLU A 93 -8.30 5.94 -33.01
N LEU A 94 -8.67 6.68 -31.97
CA LEU A 94 -7.89 6.82 -30.75
C LEU A 94 -7.66 5.51 -30.02
N TYR A 95 -8.67 4.65 -29.95
CA TYR A 95 -8.57 3.36 -29.26
C TYR A 95 -7.96 2.27 -30.14
N GLY A 96 -7.96 2.42 -31.47
CA GLY A 96 -7.27 1.54 -32.40
C GLY A 96 -5.74 1.68 -32.43
N ILE A 97 -5.20 2.84 -31.99
CA ILE A 97 -3.77 3.15 -32.01
C ILE A 97 -3.08 2.71 -30.71
N GLY A 98 -3.33 1.56 -30.17
CA GLY A 98 -2.65 1.13 -28.94
C GLY A 98 -2.45 -0.38 -28.84
N ALA A 99 -1.30 -0.79 -28.31
CA ALA A 99 -0.95 -2.20 -28.13
C ALA A 99 -1.94 -2.97 -27.23
N VAL A 100 -2.70 -2.29 -26.38
CA VAL A 100 -3.74 -2.89 -25.52
C VAL A 100 -4.94 -3.38 -26.32
N SER A 101 -5.18 -2.85 -27.49
CA SER A 101 -6.30 -3.22 -28.36
C SER A 101 -5.97 -4.38 -29.31
N SER A 102 -4.78 -4.99 -29.21
CA SER A 102 -4.42 -6.13 -30.06
C SER A 102 -5.32 -7.35 -29.75
N GLY A 103 -5.96 -7.89 -30.76
CA GLY A 103 -6.79 -9.07 -30.64
C GLY A 103 -8.21 -8.92 -31.22
N VAL A 104 -9.07 -9.85 -30.92
CA VAL A 104 -10.45 -9.97 -31.44
C VAL A 104 -11.29 -8.70 -31.27
N PHE A 105 -11.02 -7.90 -30.25
CA PHE A 105 -11.77 -6.67 -29.97
C PHE A 105 -11.40 -5.48 -30.88
N GLN A 106 -10.28 -5.54 -31.57
CA GLN A 106 -9.85 -4.49 -32.51
C GLN A 106 -10.58 -4.60 -33.84
N GLU A 107 -10.97 -5.82 -34.25
CA GLU A 107 -11.70 -6.08 -35.48
C GLU A 107 -13.21 -5.83 -35.34
N MET A 108 -13.72 -5.70 -34.10
CA MET A 108 -15.15 -5.41 -33.90
C MET A 108 -15.44 -3.95 -34.20
N GLN A 109 -16.35 -3.73 -35.15
CA GLN A 109 -16.81 -2.37 -35.48
C GLN A 109 -17.56 -1.74 -34.30
N PRO A 110 -17.35 -0.46 -34.05
CA PRO A 110 -18.08 0.28 -33.04
C PRO A 110 -19.57 0.34 -33.39
N VAL A 111 -20.42 0.18 -32.38
CA VAL A 111 -21.89 0.19 -32.55
C VAL A 111 -22.43 1.55 -32.15
N ALA A 112 -22.89 2.34 -33.10
CA ALA A 112 -23.61 3.57 -32.84
C ALA A 112 -25.01 3.26 -32.28
N LEU A 113 -25.33 3.80 -31.10
CA LEU A 113 -26.63 3.60 -30.42
C LEU A 113 -27.60 4.74 -30.75
N ILE A 114 -27.15 6.02 -30.64
CA ILE A 114 -27.95 7.21 -30.93
C ILE A 114 -27.04 8.29 -31.50
N GLY A 115 -27.14 8.57 -32.81
CA GLY A 115 -26.32 9.59 -33.48
C GLY A 115 -24.84 9.25 -33.45
N THR A 116 -24.01 10.11 -32.85
CA THR A 116 -22.57 9.90 -32.67
C THR A 116 -22.21 9.17 -31.36
N PHE A 117 -23.17 8.96 -30.47
CA PHE A 117 -22.96 8.24 -29.20
C PHE A 117 -23.09 6.73 -29.42
N GLY A 118 -22.12 5.96 -28.94
CA GLY A 118 -22.18 4.52 -29.09
C GLY A 118 -21.18 3.74 -28.23
N PHE A 119 -21.25 2.43 -28.37
CA PHE A 119 -20.39 1.47 -27.68
C PHE A 119 -19.17 1.15 -28.54
N VAL A 120 -17.99 1.29 -27.95
CA VAL A 120 -16.70 1.01 -28.59
C VAL A 120 -16.08 -0.24 -27.95
N PRO A 121 -16.10 -1.41 -28.65
CA PRO A 121 -15.57 -2.67 -28.10
C PRO A 121 -14.08 -2.59 -27.71
N ALA A 122 -13.28 -1.88 -28.49
CA ALA A 122 -11.86 -1.64 -28.18
C ALA A 122 -11.69 -0.84 -26.88
N GLY A 123 -12.57 0.13 -26.63
CA GLY A 123 -12.63 0.89 -25.37
C GLY A 123 -13.00 0.03 -24.17
N PHE A 124 -13.96 -0.88 -24.34
CA PHE A 124 -14.31 -1.87 -23.32
C PHE A 124 -13.14 -2.78 -22.96
N ALA A 125 -12.44 -3.34 -23.96
CA ALA A 125 -11.25 -4.17 -23.75
C ALA A 125 -10.16 -3.39 -22.98
N ARG A 126 -9.92 -2.14 -23.35
CA ARG A 126 -8.98 -1.24 -22.68
C ARG A 126 -9.42 -0.95 -21.24
N GLY A 127 -10.71 -0.70 -21.01
CA GLY A 127 -11.30 -0.53 -19.69
C GLY A 127 -11.09 -1.76 -18.80
N CYS A 128 -11.36 -2.95 -19.31
CA CYS A 128 -11.09 -4.22 -18.62
C CYS A 128 -9.61 -4.38 -18.25
N PHE A 129 -8.72 -4.03 -19.18
CA PHE A 129 -7.28 -4.09 -18.94
C PHE A 129 -6.86 -3.17 -17.78
N TYR A 130 -7.34 -1.93 -17.71
CA TYR A 130 -7.05 -1.01 -16.62
C TYR A 130 -7.66 -1.45 -15.30
N VAL A 131 -8.87 -1.98 -15.31
CA VAL A 131 -9.53 -2.52 -14.12
C VAL A 131 -8.72 -3.68 -13.54
N LEU A 132 -8.29 -4.63 -14.38
CA LEU A 132 -7.45 -5.76 -13.97
C LEU A 132 -6.09 -5.28 -13.44
N ARG A 133 -5.46 -4.29 -14.09
CA ARG A 133 -4.21 -3.69 -13.65
C ARG A 133 -4.33 -3.13 -12.23
N ILE A 134 -5.36 -2.33 -11.98
CA ILE A 134 -5.60 -1.75 -10.64
C ILE A 134 -5.89 -2.85 -9.62
N ALA A 135 -6.68 -3.87 -9.98
CA ALA A 135 -6.97 -5.00 -9.11
C ALA A 135 -5.68 -5.76 -8.71
N PHE A 136 -4.77 -5.98 -9.64
CA PHE A 136 -3.50 -6.66 -9.37
C PHE A 136 -2.58 -5.83 -8.46
N LEU A 137 -2.51 -4.50 -8.66
CA LEU A 137 -1.76 -3.60 -7.79
C LEU A 137 -2.29 -3.64 -6.35
N LEU A 138 -3.61 -3.60 -6.18
CA LEU A 138 -4.25 -3.67 -4.87
C LEU A 138 -4.01 -5.03 -4.18
N CYS A 139 -4.11 -6.12 -4.93
CA CYS A 139 -3.82 -7.46 -4.39
C CYS A 139 -2.34 -7.60 -4.01
N ALA A 140 -1.41 -7.07 -4.79
CA ALA A 140 0.01 -7.07 -4.46
C ALA A 140 0.31 -6.26 -3.18
N SER A 141 -0.31 -5.08 -3.06
CA SER A 141 -0.24 -4.26 -1.83
C SER A 141 -0.81 -5.00 -0.62
N LEU A 142 -1.94 -5.70 -0.76
CA LEU A 142 -2.53 -6.50 0.30
C LEU A 142 -1.60 -7.62 0.77
N VAL A 143 -0.94 -8.31 -0.16
CA VAL A 143 0.07 -9.33 0.17
C VAL A 143 1.17 -8.73 1.03
N LEU A 144 1.69 -7.55 0.67
CA LEU A 144 2.73 -6.87 1.45
C LEU A 144 2.25 -6.54 2.86
N VAL A 145 1.08 -5.88 2.99
CA VAL A 145 0.54 -5.40 4.28
C VAL A 145 0.21 -6.54 5.22
N THR A 146 -0.32 -7.65 4.70
CA THR A 146 -0.70 -8.81 5.53
C THR A 146 0.48 -9.69 5.93
N THR A 147 1.57 -9.69 5.14
CA THR A 147 2.75 -10.54 5.38
C THR A 147 3.91 -9.84 6.06
N THR A 148 3.82 -8.52 6.28
CA THR A 148 4.91 -7.73 6.86
C THR A 148 4.41 -6.96 8.07
N SER A 149 5.08 -7.11 9.21
CA SER A 149 4.73 -6.34 10.41
C SER A 149 5.19 -4.88 10.27
N THR A 150 4.51 -3.97 10.97
CA THR A 150 4.84 -2.54 10.96
C THR A 150 6.28 -2.28 11.44
N SER A 151 6.77 -3.08 12.39
CA SER A 151 8.16 -2.99 12.88
C SER A 151 9.17 -3.43 11.82
N GLU A 152 8.89 -4.53 11.09
CA GLU A 152 9.76 -4.97 9.98
C GLU A 152 9.76 -3.97 8.83
N LEU A 153 8.60 -3.37 8.54
CA LEU A 153 8.48 -2.32 7.52
C LEU A 153 9.35 -1.10 7.87
N SER A 154 9.33 -0.64 9.14
CA SER A 154 10.17 0.47 9.58
C SER A 154 11.67 0.16 9.49
N HIS A 155 12.07 -1.05 9.86
CA HIS A 155 13.46 -1.49 9.72
C HIS A 155 13.90 -1.56 8.25
N ALA A 156 13.02 -1.97 7.34
CA ALA A 156 13.29 -1.99 5.91
C ALA A 156 13.46 -0.57 5.35
N ILE A 157 12.54 0.35 5.67
CA ILE A 157 12.60 1.77 5.25
C ILE A 157 13.91 2.41 5.71
N ARG A 158 14.28 2.22 6.98
CA ARG A 158 15.55 2.70 7.49
C ARG A 158 16.74 2.26 6.63
N ARG A 159 16.76 1.00 6.22
CA ARG A 159 17.86 0.44 5.45
C ARG A 159 17.91 0.99 4.02
N PHE A 160 16.75 1.33 3.44
CA PHE A 160 16.70 2.05 2.17
C PHE A 160 17.18 3.49 2.27
N LEU A 161 17.11 4.09 3.47
CA LEU A 161 17.60 5.44 3.72
C LEU A 161 19.12 5.50 3.98
N VAL A 162 19.76 4.39 4.41
CA VAL A 162 21.20 4.35 4.72
C VAL A 162 22.10 4.92 3.59
N PRO A 163 21.90 4.63 2.29
CA PRO A 163 22.71 5.24 1.25
C PRO A 163 22.59 6.77 1.18
N LEU A 164 21.51 7.35 1.72
CA LEU A 164 21.31 8.79 1.77
C LEU A 164 22.19 9.48 2.85
N GLU A 165 22.80 8.73 3.77
CA GLU A 165 23.79 9.25 4.71
C GLU A 165 24.98 9.88 3.97
N ARG A 166 25.30 9.39 2.75
CA ARG A 166 26.36 9.95 1.90
C ARG A 166 26.06 11.38 1.43
N PHE A 167 24.79 11.78 1.45
CA PHE A 167 24.34 13.13 1.10
C PHE A 167 24.21 14.05 2.33
N GLY A 168 24.72 13.62 3.52
CA GLY A 168 24.72 14.41 4.74
C GLY A 168 23.39 14.39 5.51
N LEU A 169 22.45 13.50 5.16
CA LEU A 169 21.19 13.36 5.90
C LEU A 169 21.42 12.58 7.20
N PRO A 170 20.86 13.03 8.35
CA PRO A 170 20.94 12.32 9.63
C PRO A 170 20.00 11.11 9.65
N VAL A 171 20.28 10.12 8.79
CA VAL A 171 19.40 8.93 8.61
C VAL A 171 19.26 8.15 9.90
N HIS A 172 20.29 8.14 10.75
CA HIS A 172 20.23 7.47 12.05
C HIS A 172 19.14 8.07 12.96
N ASP A 173 19.08 9.38 13.07
CA ASP A 173 18.13 10.09 13.94
C ASP A 173 16.71 9.96 13.39
N ILE A 174 16.54 10.08 12.06
CA ILE A 174 15.27 9.85 11.38
C ILE A 174 14.76 8.42 11.66
N ALA A 175 15.64 7.43 11.50
CA ALA A 175 15.28 6.03 11.70
C ALA A 175 14.92 5.72 13.15
N THR A 176 15.65 6.31 14.11
CA THR A 176 15.36 6.18 15.54
C THR A 176 14.01 6.81 15.87
N THR A 177 13.76 8.02 15.35
CA THR A 177 12.49 8.74 15.54
C THR A 177 11.30 7.91 15.01
N ILE A 178 11.40 7.37 13.79
CA ILE A 178 10.37 6.49 13.20
C ILE A 178 10.15 5.25 14.06
N SER A 179 11.24 4.62 14.54
CA SER A 179 11.16 3.42 15.37
C SER A 179 10.46 3.69 16.71
N ILE A 180 10.76 4.82 17.34
CA ILE A 180 10.12 5.28 18.57
C ILE A 180 8.65 5.60 18.32
N ALA A 181 8.35 6.35 17.25
CA ALA A 181 6.97 6.72 16.90
C ALA A 181 6.11 5.46 16.69
N LEU A 182 6.57 4.48 15.90
CA LEU A 182 5.84 3.24 15.65
C LEU A 182 5.60 2.41 16.91
N ARG A 183 6.54 2.43 17.86
CA ARG A 183 6.38 1.78 19.16
C ARG A 183 5.32 2.46 20.02
N PHE A 184 5.23 3.80 19.92
CA PHE A 184 4.29 4.57 20.71
C PHE A 184 2.86 4.61 20.15
N ILE A 185 2.66 4.34 18.85
CA ILE A 185 1.32 4.30 18.26
C ILE A 185 0.34 3.43 19.07
N PRO A 186 0.59 2.13 19.34
CA PRO A 186 -0.37 1.33 20.10
C PRO A 186 -0.59 1.87 21.52
N VAL A 187 0.47 2.31 22.19
CA VAL A 187 0.37 2.87 23.54
C VAL A 187 -0.47 4.16 23.56
N THR A 188 -0.31 5.00 22.52
CA THR A 188 -1.10 6.24 22.38
C THR A 188 -2.58 5.94 22.09
N VAL A 189 -2.87 4.90 21.30
CA VAL A 189 -4.25 4.45 21.04
C VAL A 189 -4.90 3.94 22.32
N ASP A 190 -4.19 3.18 23.15
CA ASP A 190 -4.70 2.69 24.43
C ASP A 190 -4.96 3.85 25.40
N GLU A 191 -4.04 4.81 25.49
CA GLU A 191 -4.21 6.02 26.30
C GLU A 191 -5.38 6.88 25.83
N PHE A 192 -5.53 7.06 24.51
CA PHE A 192 -6.66 7.73 23.91
C PHE A 192 -8.01 7.07 24.30
N ASN A 193 -8.10 5.74 24.20
CA ASN A 193 -9.30 5.02 24.58
C ASN A 193 -9.59 5.15 26.08
N ALA A 194 -8.56 5.09 26.93
CA ALA A 194 -8.71 5.26 28.36
C ALA A 194 -9.22 6.66 28.73
N VAL A 195 -8.63 7.71 28.15
CA VAL A 195 -9.07 9.11 28.37
C VAL A 195 -10.49 9.31 27.85
N ARG A 196 -10.81 8.79 26.66
CA ARG A 196 -12.15 8.86 26.08
C ARG A 196 -13.20 8.20 26.98
N MET A 197 -12.92 7.00 27.50
CA MET A 197 -13.82 6.31 28.44
C MET A 197 -14.00 7.10 29.73
N ALA A 198 -12.92 7.66 30.28
CA ALA A 198 -12.99 8.47 31.48
C ALA A 198 -13.84 9.74 31.27
N GLN A 199 -13.74 10.39 30.12
CA GLN A 199 -14.56 11.58 29.80
C GLN A 199 -16.03 11.20 29.56
N ALA A 200 -16.29 10.05 28.90
CA ALA A 200 -17.64 9.54 28.74
C ALA A 200 -18.32 9.27 30.10
N SER A 201 -17.59 8.69 31.07
CA SER A 201 -18.10 8.48 32.44
C SER A 201 -18.37 9.81 33.20
N ARG A 202 -17.76 10.92 32.77
CA ARG A 202 -18.03 12.27 33.27
C ARG A 202 -19.16 12.98 32.56
N GLY A 203 -19.91 12.27 31.68
CA GLY A 203 -21.03 12.79 30.93
C GLY A 203 -20.69 13.49 29.63
N ALA A 204 -19.47 13.29 29.09
CA ALA A 204 -19.13 13.80 27.75
C ALA A 204 -19.89 13.01 26.66
N ASP A 205 -20.77 13.70 25.95
CA ASP A 205 -21.49 13.14 24.79
C ASP A 205 -20.73 13.44 23.50
N PHE A 206 -20.12 12.40 22.92
CA PHE A 206 -19.32 12.50 21.68
C PHE A 206 -20.17 12.41 20.40
N GLU A 207 -21.44 12.00 20.52
CA GLU A 207 -22.33 11.75 19.37
C GLU A 207 -23.37 12.87 19.21
N GLY A 208 -23.75 13.52 20.29
CA GLY A 208 -24.74 14.59 20.31
C GLY A 208 -24.17 15.98 19.96
N GLY A 209 -25.07 16.90 19.62
CA GLY A 209 -24.73 18.31 19.37
C GLY A 209 -24.28 18.62 17.94
N GLY A 210 -24.23 19.93 17.61
CA GLY A 210 -23.74 20.43 16.32
C GLY A 210 -22.22 20.29 16.17
N LEU A 211 -21.68 20.66 15.00
CA LEU A 211 -20.24 20.55 14.67
C LEU A 211 -19.32 21.20 15.72
N ILE A 212 -19.70 22.39 16.21
CA ILE A 212 -18.92 23.13 17.23
C ILE A 212 -18.93 22.40 18.58
N GLY A 213 -20.10 21.82 18.96
CA GLY A 213 -20.23 21.02 20.19
C GLY A 213 -19.36 19.78 20.15
N LYS A 214 -19.36 19.05 19.03
CA LYS A 214 -18.48 17.90 18.81
C LYS A 214 -17.01 18.26 18.89
N LEU A 215 -16.60 19.37 18.27
CA LEU A 215 -15.19 19.84 18.31
C LEU A 215 -14.76 20.16 19.73
N LYS A 216 -15.61 20.82 20.54
CA LYS A 216 -15.35 21.12 21.95
C LYS A 216 -15.22 19.84 22.77
N MET A 217 -16.08 18.84 22.54
CA MET A 217 -16.02 17.54 23.23
C MET A 217 -14.74 16.77 22.88
N TRP A 218 -14.32 16.75 21.62
CA TRP A 218 -13.03 16.15 21.24
C TRP A 218 -11.84 16.87 21.89
N GLY A 219 -11.93 18.18 22.12
CA GLY A 219 -10.93 18.95 22.86
C GLY A 219 -10.71 18.44 24.28
N THR A 220 -11.76 17.98 24.98
CA THR A 220 -11.64 17.43 26.33
C THR A 220 -10.85 16.13 26.41
N VAL A 221 -10.73 15.40 25.31
CA VAL A 221 -9.91 14.19 25.20
C VAL A 221 -8.49 14.53 24.69
N LEU A 222 -8.41 15.36 23.67
CA LEU A 222 -7.15 15.67 23.01
C LEU A 222 -6.19 16.46 23.92
N ILE A 223 -6.67 17.44 24.67
CA ILE A 223 -5.82 18.28 25.51
C ILE A 223 -5.09 17.45 26.59
N PRO A 224 -5.78 16.65 27.44
CA PRO A 224 -5.09 15.82 28.43
C PRO A 224 -4.14 14.79 27.78
N MET A 225 -4.53 14.23 26.63
CA MET A 225 -3.70 13.29 25.88
C MET A 225 -2.39 13.95 25.41
N PHE A 226 -2.46 15.15 24.81
CA PHE A 226 -1.24 15.87 24.40
C PHE A 226 -0.32 16.17 25.59
N VAL A 227 -0.87 16.62 26.71
CA VAL A 227 -0.07 16.86 27.93
C VAL A 227 0.61 15.56 28.39
N GLY A 228 -0.09 14.43 28.34
CA GLY A 228 0.47 13.11 28.65
C GLY A 228 1.61 12.72 27.71
N LEU A 229 1.41 12.94 26.39
CA LEU A 229 2.44 12.67 25.38
C LEU A 229 3.70 13.53 25.55
N PHE A 230 3.56 14.84 25.84
CA PHE A 230 4.71 15.70 26.10
C PHE A 230 5.50 15.27 27.33
N ARG A 231 4.82 14.94 28.44
CA ARG A 231 5.49 14.41 29.65
C ARG A 231 6.20 13.07 29.38
N ARG A 232 5.67 12.25 28.47
CA ARG A 232 6.32 11.00 28.07
C ARG A 232 7.54 11.25 27.20
N ALA A 233 7.46 12.22 26.26
CA ALA A 233 8.58 12.62 25.42
C ALA A 233 9.73 13.18 26.27
N GLU A 234 9.44 14.02 27.25
CA GLU A 234 10.42 14.59 28.21
C GLU A 234 11.12 13.47 28.99
N ARG A 235 10.36 12.53 29.56
CA ARG A 235 10.93 11.38 30.29
C ARG A 235 11.80 10.51 29.38
N LEU A 236 11.38 10.31 28.12
CA LEU A 236 12.17 9.57 27.15
C LEU A 236 13.47 10.31 26.82
N ALA A 237 13.41 11.62 26.57
CA ALA A 237 14.59 12.43 26.28
C ALA A 237 15.59 12.35 27.44
N THR A 238 15.15 12.57 28.70
CA THR A 238 15.99 12.43 29.88
C THR A 238 16.62 11.04 30.01
N ALA A 239 15.87 10.00 29.71
CA ALA A 239 16.37 8.62 29.72
C ALA A 239 17.38 8.34 28.59
N MET A 240 17.25 8.97 27.43
CA MET A 240 18.19 8.89 26.32
C MET A 240 19.50 9.64 26.64
N ASP A 241 19.38 10.83 27.21
CA ASP A 241 20.55 11.63 27.67
C ASP A 241 21.36 10.89 28.75
N ALA A 242 20.67 10.28 29.72
CA ALA A 242 21.30 9.45 30.75
C ALA A 242 22.02 8.20 30.19
N ARG A 243 21.67 7.77 28.99
CA ARG A 243 22.33 6.69 28.23
C ARG A 243 23.33 7.17 27.20
N CYS A 244 23.70 8.45 27.26
CA CYS A 244 24.66 9.09 26.34
C CYS A 244 24.27 8.96 24.86
N TYR A 245 22.96 9.03 24.53
CA TYR A 245 22.51 9.02 23.14
C TYR A 245 23.06 10.26 22.41
N GLY A 246 23.62 10.06 21.21
CA GLY A 246 24.20 11.13 20.40
C GLY A 246 25.66 11.47 20.68
N MET A 247 26.29 10.92 21.76
CA MET A 247 27.71 11.23 22.11
C MET A 247 28.73 10.41 21.30
N GLY A 248 28.32 9.60 20.31
CA GLY A 248 29.26 8.80 19.52
C GLY A 248 28.62 8.05 18.37
N LYS A 249 29.44 7.26 17.66
CA LYS A 249 28.93 6.39 16.58
C LYS A 249 28.07 5.28 17.16
N THR A 250 26.80 5.29 16.79
CA THR A 250 25.84 4.27 17.22
C THR A 250 26.00 2.98 16.40
N THR A 251 26.03 1.85 17.10
CA THR A 251 26.05 0.52 16.51
C THR A 251 24.71 -0.18 16.74
N TYR A 252 24.33 -1.03 15.79
CA TYR A 252 23.08 -1.77 15.89
C TYR A 252 23.33 -3.20 16.38
N LEU A 253 22.66 -3.58 17.44
CA LEU A 253 22.80 -4.90 18.05
C LEU A 253 22.30 -6.02 17.11
N ASN A 254 21.27 -5.77 16.30
CA ASN A 254 20.64 -6.78 15.47
C ASN A 254 20.70 -6.39 13.98
N GLN A 255 21.90 -6.45 13.39
CA GLN A 255 22.08 -6.30 11.95
C GLN A 255 21.79 -7.64 11.25
N ARG A 256 20.57 -7.90 10.89
CA ARG A 256 20.23 -9.03 10.02
C ARG A 256 20.89 -8.81 8.65
N ARG A 257 21.93 -9.59 8.35
CA ARG A 257 22.55 -9.59 7.01
C ARG A 257 21.61 -10.27 6.03
N MET A 258 21.55 -9.78 4.80
CA MET A 258 20.78 -10.46 3.76
C MET A 258 21.46 -11.79 3.46
N ASP A 259 20.71 -12.88 3.63
CA ASP A 259 21.18 -14.21 3.27
C ASP A 259 21.24 -14.35 1.73
N GLY A 260 22.14 -15.17 1.20
CA GLY A 260 22.25 -15.41 -0.24
C GLY A 260 20.93 -15.84 -0.89
N LYS A 261 20.10 -16.60 -0.17
CA LYS A 261 18.75 -16.96 -0.61
C LYS A 261 17.84 -15.75 -0.83
N SER A 262 17.96 -14.70 0.00
CA SER A 262 17.19 -13.47 -0.13
C SER A 262 17.55 -12.69 -1.38
N TRP A 263 18.82 -12.73 -1.81
CA TRP A 263 19.29 -12.13 -3.05
C TRP A 263 18.72 -12.84 -4.29
N VAL A 264 18.69 -14.17 -4.28
CA VAL A 264 18.09 -14.95 -5.38
C VAL A 264 16.59 -14.66 -5.49
N ILE A 265 15.87 -14.62 -4.36
CA ILE A 265 14.43 -14.30 -4.33
C ILE A 265 14.15 -12.86 -4.80
N LEU A 266 15.10 -11.94 -4.66
CA LEU A 266 14.98 -10.58 -5.16
C LEU A 266 15.27 -10.48 -6.65
N ILE A 267 16.42 -11.02 -7.08
CA ILE A 267 16.95 -10.81 -8.45
C ILE A 267 16.11 -11.57 -9.48
N LEU A 268 15.72 -12.82 -9.20
CA LEU A 268 15.02 -13.66 -10.17
C LEU A 268 13.67 -13.05 -10.62
N PRO A 269 12.75 -12.65 -9.72
CA PRO A 269 11.48 -12.01 -10.14
C PRO A 269 11.72 -10.61 -10.72
N LEU A 270 12.72 -9.86 -10.24
CA LEU A 270 13.02 -8.53 -10.75
C LEU A 270 13.47 -8.60 -12.22
N VAL A 271 14.37 -9.50 -12.55
CA VAL A 271 14.79 -9.74 -13.94
C VAL A 271 13.60 -10.19 -14.80
N LEU A 272 12.79 -11.10 -14.30
CA LEU A 272 11.59 -11.55 -14.99
C LEU A 272 10.62 -10.38 -15.27
N PHE A 273 10.35 -9.52 -14.29
CA PHE A 273 9.46 -8.37 -14.44
C PHE A 273 10.02 -7.36 -15.45
N VAL A 274 11.32 -7.08 -15.42
CA VAL A 274 11.97 -6.19 -16.39
C VAL A 274 11.94 -6.79 -17.79
N CYS A 275 12.25 -8.08 -17.95
CA CYS A 275 12.19 -8.74 -19.24
C CYS A 275 10.77 -8.72 -19.82
N VAL A 276 9.76 -9.07 -19.04
CA VAL A 276 8.35 -9.03 -19.49
C VAL A 276 7.93 -7.61 -19.84
N SER A 277 8.33 -6.61 -19.05
CA SER A 277 8.01 -5.21 -19.30
C SER A 277 8.69 -4.63 -20.56
N LEU A 278 9.84 -5.18 -20.99
CA LEU A 278 10.54 -4.75 -22.20
C LEU A 278 10.07 -5.48 -23.46
N PHE A 279 9.59 -6.73 -23.32
CA PHE A 279 9.16 -7.55 -24.46
C PHE A 279 7.65 -7.46 -24.75
N PHE A 280 6.86 -7.07 -23.77
CA PHE A 280 5.40 -7.03 -23.81
C PHE A 280 4.84 -5.67 -23.34
#